data_3851333b428a09c01133b8f13e7bf2c3
#
_entry.id   3851333b428a09c01133b8f13e7bf2c3
#
_cell.length_a   1.000
_cell.length_b   1.000
_cell.length_c   1.000
_cell.angle_alpha   90.00
_cell.angle_beta   90.00
_cell.angle_gamma   90.00
#
_symmetry.space_group_name_H-M   'P 1'
#
loop_
_entity.id
_entity.type
_entity.pdbx_description
1 polymer ?
#
loop_
_entity_poly.entity_id
_entity_poly.type
_entity_poly.pdbx_seq_one_letter_code
_entity_poly.pdbx_strand_id
1 'polypeptide(L)'
;VASLLRSRSAAVLLSAVLTDVLGPEPAFLAPELLDAFGHPETSRVGAELRALLDGTVASGTRSLQEPYSVRCTPQLIGAAAAAIGQAQEVVARDLRSVSDNPLFFPERDLVAHGGNFFGQPAAFACDLATLAAVQLGNLAERQLDLLIDPGRNGGLPPMLSADPGRQHALQGVQLAATALVAAMRRSAHPASIQSLPTNLHNQDVIPFGTQAALNAWETARLLRLLHGSLAVALRQAVHLSGRPQAPACAALTARIALLCAPVEEDRPLDEEVRRVADLLDSLTGGEAEAGTEGEAEGGAGAENGHRTIVS
;
A
#
# COMPACT_ATOMS: atom_id res chain seq x y z
N VAL A 1 1.07 -6.61 8.57
CA VAL A 1 1.91 -6.72 7.38
C VAL A 1 1.09 -7.25 6.20
N ALA A 2 0.45 -8.42 6.25
CA ALA A 2 -0.32 -9.00 5.13
C ALA A 2 -1.33 -8.01 4.51
N SER A 3 -2.08 -7.25 5.33
CA SER A 3 -2.99 -6.22 4.85
C SER A 3 -2.27 -5.11 4.07
N LEU A 4 -1.04 -4.73 4.45
CA LEU A 4 -0.26 -3.71 3.74
C LEU A 4 0.31 -4.23 2.41
N LEU A 5 0.65 -5.51 2.32
CA LEU A 5 1.01 -6.14 1.05
C LEU A 5 -0.17 -6.10 0.07
N ARG A 6 -1.38 -6.47 0.53
CA ARG A 6 -2.60 -6.33 -0.29
C ARG A 6 -2.86 -4.87 -0.70
N SER A 7 -2.69 -3.93 0.23
CA SER A 7 -2.85 -2.50 -0.09
C SER A 7 -1.81 -2.00 -1.10
N ARG A 8 -0.58 -2.51 -1.07
CA ARG A 8 0.44 -2.22 -2.10
C ARG A 8 -0.02 -2.69 -3.48
N SER A 9 -0.51 -3.93 -3.60
CA SER A 9 -1.04 -4.45 -4.87
C SER A 9 -2.28 -3.66 -5.32
N ALA A 10 -3.19 -3.32 -4.39
CA ALA A 10 -4.33 -2.45 -4.70
C ALA A 10 -3.89 -1.07 -5.23
N ALA A 11 -2.84 -0.47 -4.66
CA ALA A 11 -2.30 0.80 -5.16
C ALA A 11 -1.79 0.71 -6.60
N VAL A 12 -1.16 -0.41 -6.98
CA VAL A 12 -0.72 -0.65 -8.37
C VAL A 12 -1.93 -0.78 -9.30
N LEU A 13 -2.92 -1.60 -8.94
CA LEU A 13 -4.13 -1.81 -9.73
C LEU A 13 -4.88 -0.49 -9.97
N LEU A 14 -5.10 0.30 -8.91
CA LEU A 14 -5.82 1.57 -9.00
C LEU A 14 -5.04 2.62 -9.79
N SER A 15 -3.72 2.66 -9.64
CA SER A 15 -2.85 3.56 -10.41
C SER A 15 -2.84 3.20 -11.90
N ALA A 16 -2.92 1.92 -12.24
CA ALA A 16 -3.07 1.48 -13.64
C ALA A 16 -4.39 1.98 -14.23
N VAL A 17 -5.52 1.77 -13.54
CA VAL A 17 -6.83 2.26 -14.00
C VAL A 17 -6.84 3.79 -14.14
N LEU A 18 -6.24 4.52 -13.20
CA LEU A 18 -6.10 5.99 -13.30
C LEU A 18 -5.34 6.38 -14.57
N THR A 19 -4.20 5.75 -14.79
CA THR A 19 -3.35 6.02 -15.96
C THR A 19 -4.10 5.72 -17.26
N ASP A 20 -4.81 4.60 -17.33
CA ASP A 20 -5.59 4.20 -18.48
C ASP A 20 -6.74 5.19 -18.77
N VAL A 21 -7.49 5.62 -17.75
CA VAL A 21 -8.57 6.62 -17.89
C VAL A 21 -8.06 7.97 -18.37
N LEU A 22 -6.93 8.43 -17.84
CA LEU A 22 -6.34 9.71 -18.23
C LEU A 22 -5.69 9.65 -19.62
N GLY A 23 -5.12 8.50 -19.99
CA GLY A 23 -4.47 8.23 -21.27
C GLY A 23 -3.24 9.07 -21.55
N PRO A 24 -2.26 9.20 -20.64
CA PRO A 24 -0.97 9.81 -20.92
C PRO A 24 -0.12 8.88 -21.81
N GLU A 25 0.92 9.44 -22.41
CA GLU A 25 2.00 8.63 -23.00
C GLU A 25 2.79 7.95 -21.87
N PRO A 26 2.93 6.62 -21.87
CA PRO A 26 3.46 5.86 -20.73
C PRO A 26 5.01 5.83 -20.66
N ALA A 27 5.71 6.79 -21.30
CA ALA A 27 7.17 6.82 -21.35
C ALA A 27 7.84 6.85 -19.95
N PHE A 28 7.13 7.33 -18.92
CA PHE A 28 7.61 7.31 -17.52
C PHE A 28 7.67 5.88 -16.93
N LEU A 29 7.12 4.88 -17.62
CA LEU A 29 7.20 3.47 -17.27
C LEU A 29 8.29 2.71 -18.05
N ALA A 30 9.08 3.38 -18.90
CA ALA A 30 10.12 2.72 -19.68
C ALA A 30 11.08 1.92 -18.79
N PRO A 31 11.39 0.64 -19.12
CA PRO A 31 12.28 -0.18 -18.33
C PRO A 31 13.64 0.47 -18.12
N GLU A 32 14.22 1.05 -19.18
CA GLU A 32 15.53 1.71 -19.15
C GLU A 32 15.58 2.85 -18.13
N LEU A 33 14.48 3.61 -18.02
CA LEU A 33 14.36 4.70 -17.04
C LEU A 33 14.33 4.16 -15.61
N LEU A 34 13.49 3.14 -15.35
CA LEU A 34 13.29 2.62 -14.01
C LEU A 34 14.48 1.79 -13.53
N ASP A 35 15.14 1.03 -14.42
CA ASP A 35 16.33 0.25 -14.10
C ASP A 35 17.53 1.14 -13.82
N ALA A 36 17.67 2.26 -14.54
CA ALA A 36 18.71 3.27 -14.27
C ALA A 36 18.57 3.91 -12.88
N PHE A 37 17.39 3.90 -12.28
CA PHE A 37 17.16 4.37 -10.91
C PHE A 37 17.77 3.44 -9.85
N GLY A 38 17.98 2.15 -10.17
CA GLY A 38 18.72 1.19 -9.35
C GLY A 38 17.96 0.66 -8.12
N HIS A 39 16.64 0.82 -8.08
CA HIS A 39 15.76 0.32 -7.00
C HIS A 39 14.91 -0.85 -7.53
N PRO A 40 15.18 -2.12 -7.12
CA PRO A 40 14.50 -3.29 -7.69
C PRO A 40 12.98 -3.25 -7.57
N GLU A 41 12.47 -2.79 -6.43
CA GLU A 41 11.02 -2.68 -6.23
C GLU A 41 10.36 -1.66 -7.15
N THR A 42 11.07 -0.59 -7.53
CA THR A 42 10.60 0.39 -8.51
C THR A 42 10.49 -0.24 -9.89
N SER A 43 11.49 -0.99 -10.33
CA SER A 43 11.46 -1.72 -11.61
C SER A 43 10.34 -2.76 -11.65
N ARG A 44 10.12 -3.49 -10.53
CA ARG A 44 9.03 -4.46 -10.39
C ARG A 44 7.67 -3.79 -10.52
N VAL A 45 7.40 -2.71 -9.80
CA VAL A 45 6.14 -1.95 -9.90
C VAL A 45 5.94 -1.40 -11.32
N GLY A 46 7.01 -0.91 -11.96
CA GLY A 46 6.95 -0.47 -13.35
C GLY A 46 6.57 -1.58 -14.33
N ALA A 47 7.09 -2.80 -14.11
CA ALA A 47 6.73 -3.97 -14.90
C ALA A 47 5.26 -4.37 -14.72
N GLU A 48 4.78 -4.38 -13.47
CA GLU A 48 3.37 -4.64 -13.14
C GLU A 48 2.44 -3.63 -13.81
N LEU A 49 2.76 -2.33 -13.73
CA LEU A 49 1.97 -1.27 -14.38
C LEU A 49 1.96 -1.42 -15.90
N ARG A 50 3.10 -1.72 -16.53
CA ARG A 50 3.15 -1.96 -18.00
C ARG A 50 2.27 -3.13 -18.41
N ALA A 51 2.30 -4.23 -17.65
CA ALA A 51 1.45 -5.40 -17.92
C ALA A 51 -0.05 -5.08 -17.81
N LEU A 52 -0.45 -4.27 -16.82
CA LEU A 52 -1.84 -3.86 -16.63
C LEU A 52 -2.30 -2.85 -17.71
N LEU A 53 -1.38 -2.06 -18.24
CA LEU A 53 -1.64 -1.03 -19.25
C LEU A 53 -1.45 -1.53 -20.69
N ASP A 54 -1.17 -2.82 -20.88
CA ASP A 54 -1.06 -3.39 -22.23
C ASP A 54 -2.38 -3.20 -23.00
N GLY A 55 -2.29 -2.56 -24.16
CA GLY A 55 -3.47 -2.17 -24.96
C GLY A 55 -4.11 -0.83 -24.57
N THR A 56 -3.54 -0.06 -23.63
CA THR A 56 -4.01 1.31 -23.36
C THR A 56 -3.84 2.21 -24.58
N VAL A 57 -4.75 3.17 -24.73
CA VAL A 57 -4.72 4.13 -25.85
C VAL A 57 -4.43 5.53 -25.33
N ALA A 58 -3.36 6.14 -25.80
CA ALA A 58 -3.03 7.51 -25.43
C ALA A 58 -4.12 8.49 -25.87
N SER A 59 -4.42 9.48 -25.04
CA SER A 59 -5.45 10.50 -25.36
C SER A 59 -4.96 11.54 -26.39
N GLY A 60 -3.65 11.71 -26.52
CA GLY A 60 -3.05 12.76 -27.34
C GLY A 60 -3.23 14.19 -26.82
N THR A 61 -3.92 14.37 -25.70
CA THR A 61 -4.25 15.70 -25.14
C THR A 61 -3.56 15.97 -23.81
N ARG A 62 -2.86 14.97 -23.24
CA ARG A 62 -2.15 15.12 -21.96
C ARG A 62 -0.84 15.89 -22.13
N SER A 63 -0.40 16.53 -21.06
CA SER A 63 0.89 17.22 -21.06
C SER A 63 2.05 16.21 -21.17
N LEU A 64 3.21 16.68 -21.63
CA LEU A 64 4.41 15.88 -21.71
C LEU A 64 4.80 15.27 -20.35
N GLN A 65 4.53 15.98 -19.27
CA GLN A 65 4.81 15.53 -17.91
C GLN A 65 3.54 15.53 -17.07
N GLU A 66 3.11 14.32 -16.69
CA GLU A 66 2.02 14.13 -15.74
C GLU A 66 2.41 14.60 -14.32
N PRO A 67 1.44 14.90 -13.46
CA PRO A 67 1.69 15.08 -12.04
C PRO A 67 2.39 13.89 -11.40
N TYR A 68 3.11 14.10 -10.30
CA TYR A 68 3.84 13.03 -9.60
C TYR A 68 2.98 11.86 -9.15
N SER A 69 1.70 12.12 -8.84
CA SER A 69 0.73 11.06 -8.52
C SER A 69 0.41 10.12 -9.68
N VAL A 70 0.87 10.42 -10.90
CA VAL A 70 0.83 9.54 -12.07
C VAL A 70 2.23 9.09 -12.44
N ARG A 71 3.13 10.02 -12.83
CA ARG A 71 4.43 9.64 -13.39
C ARG A 71 5.47 9.12 -12.39
N CYS A 72 5.35 9.44 -11.09
CA CYS A 72 6.24 8.94 -10.04
C CYS A 72 5.63 7.76 -9.24
N THR A 73 4.56 7.18 -9.73
CA THR A 73 3.89 6.03 -9.10
C THR A 73 4.82 4.84 -8.89
N PRO A 74 5.69 4.42 -9.87
CA PRO A 74 6.62 3.32 -9.65
C PRO A 74 7.60 3.58 -8.51
N GLN A 75 8.14 4.78 -8.42
CA GLN A 75 9.11 5.17 -7.39
C GLN A 75 8.46 5.18 -6.00
N LEU A 76 7.25 5.75 -5.88
CA LEU A 76 6.56 5.86 -4.60
C LEU A 76 6.10 4.48 -4.09
N ILE A 77 5.42 3.70 -4.94
CA ILE A 77 4.93 2.37 -4.55
C ILE A 77 6.11 1.41 -4.34
N GLY A 78 7.16 1.49 -5.16
CA GLY A 78 8.37 0.70 -5.00
C GLY A 78 9.08 0.96 -3.67
N ALA A 79 9.24 2.23 -3.29
CA ALA A 79 9.81 2.58 -1.98
C ALA A 79 8.94 2.08 -0.82
N ALA A 80 7.61 2.20 -0.92
CA ALA A 80 6.69 1.67 0.08
C ALA A 80 6.75 0.13 0.15
N ALA A 81 6.85 -0.55 -0.98
CA ALA A 81 6.99 -2.00 -1.06
C ALA A 81 8.27 -2.50 -0.36
N ALA A 82 9.41 -1.84 -0.61
CA ALA A 82 10.68 -2.15 0.06
C ALA A 82 10.56 -2.01 1.59
N ALA A 83 9.94 -0.93 2.07
CA ALA A 83 9.74 -0.69 3.49
C ALA A 83 8.80 -1.74 4.14
N ILE A 84 7.72 -2.12 3.45
CA ILE A 84 6.79 -3.17 3.92
C ILE A 84 7.50 -4.54 3.94
N GLY A 85 8.31 -4.86 2.93
CA GLY A 85 9.11 -6.08 2.86
C GLY A 85 10.11 -6.18 4.02
N GLN A 86 10.83 -5.10 4.32
CA GLN A 86 11.73 -5.05 5.48
C GLN A 86 10.97 -5.28 6.79
N ALA A 87 9.79 -4.67 6.96
CA ALA A 87 8.97 -4.89 8.15
C ALA A 87 8.48 -6.34 8.24
N GLN A 88 8.12 -6.96 7.10
CA GLN A 88 7.75 -8.37 7.03
C GLN A 88 8.87 -9.29 7.49
N GLU A 89 10.10 -9.07 7.03
CA GLU A 89 11.26 -9.87 7.44
C GLU A 89 11.51 -9.80 8.94
N VAL A 90 11.44 -8.60 9.54
CA VAL A 90 11.63 -8.42 10.98
C VAL A 90 10.55 -9.17 11.76
N VAL A 91 9.28 -9.00 11.41
CA VAL A 91 8.16 -9.70 12.07
C VAL A 91 8.29 -11.22 11.90
N ALA A 92 8.70 -11.71 10.74
CA ALA A 92 8.91 -13.13 10.49
C ALA A 92 10.06 -13.72 11.33
N ARG A 93 11.12 -12.94 11.60
CA ARG A 93 12.20 -13.34 12.53
C ARG A 93 11.69 -13.41 13.97
N ASP A 94 10.97 -12.36 14.43
CA ASP A 94 10.44 -12.31 15.79
C ASP A 94 9.49 -13.47 16.09
N LEU A 95 8.62 -13.84 15.13
CA LEU A 95 7.71 -14.98 15.27
C LEU A 95 8.41 -16.33 15.41
N ARG A 96 9.67 -16.44 14.98
CA ARG A 96 10.50 -17.65 15.10
C ARG A 96 11.56 -17.55 16.19
N SER A 97 11.63 -16.44 16.89
CA SER A 97 12.63 -16.19 17.93
C SER A 97 12.19 -16.71 19.30
N VAL A 98 13.16 -16.85 20.20
CA VAL A 98 12.92 -17.07 21.62
C VAL A 98 12.99 -15.73 22.32
N SER A 99 11.84 -15.25 22.81
CA SER A 99 11.63 -13.89 23.31
C SER A 99 11.27 -13.87 24.81
N ASP A 100 11.99 -14.60 25.64
CA ASP A 100 11.71 -14.69 27.08
C ASP A 100 12.92 -14.30 27.93
N ASN A 101 12.73 -14.27 29.25
CA ASN A 101 13.74 -14.03 30.29
C ASN A 101 13.29 -14.65 31.61
N PRO A 102 14.15 -15.46 32.28
CA PRO A 102 15.47 -15.92 31.81
C PRO A 102 15.40 -17.02 30.75
N LEU A 103 16.49 -17.20 29.99
CA LEU A 103 16.65 -18.35 29.11
C LEU A 103 17.52 -19.42 29.76
N PHE A 104 17.12 -20.69 29.56
CA PHE A 104 17.80 -21.87 30.12
C PHE A 104 18.52 -22.64 29.00
N PHE A 105 19.79 -22.93 29.21
CA PHE A 105 20.65 -23.68 28.31
C PHE A 105 21.24 -24.90 29.05
N PRO A 106 20.45 -26.00 29.21
CA PRO A 106 20.86 -27.17 30.04
C PRO A 106 22.19 -27.79 29.62
N GLU A 107 22.47 -27.83 28.30
CA GLU A 107 23.71 -28.42 27.76
C GLU A 107 24.97 -27.64 28.16
N ARG A 108 24.81 -26.42 28.65
CA ARG A 108 25.90 -25.52 29.09
C ARG A 108 25.84 -25.20 30.58
N ASP A 109 24.90 -25.81 31.32
CA ASP A 109 24.61 -25.47 32.71
C ASP A 109 24.49 -23.94 32.92
N LEU A 110 23.76 -23.26 32.02
CA LEU A 110 23.66 -21.82 31.98
C LEU A 110 22.20 -21.36 32.12
N VAL A 111 21.97 -20.45 33.05
CA VAL A 111 20.76 -19.60 33.13
C VAL A 111 21.17 -18.18 32.81
N ALA A 112 20.67 -17.65 31.66
CA ALA A 112 21.02 -16.32 31.20
C ALA A 112 19.86 -15.34 31.41
N HIS A 113 20.11 -14.28 32.20
CA HIS A 113 19.20 -13.15 32.33
C HIS A 113 19.53 -12.11 31.26
N GLY A 114 18.61 -11.86 30.34
CA GLY A 114 18.83 -10.96 29.19
C GLY A 114 17.60 -10.17 28.80
N GLY A 115 17.64 -9.58 27.61
CA GLY A 115 16.62 -8.70 27.08
C GLY A 115 15.92 -9.20 25.82
N ASN A 116 15.86 -10.52 25.57
CA ASN A 116 15.24 -11.05 24.33
C ASN A 116 13.74 -10.76 24.22
N PHE A 117 13.10 -10.35 25.31
CA PHE A 117 11.73 -9.83 25.32
C PHE A 117 11.60 -8.39 24.79
N PHE A 118 12.74 -7.71 24.54
CA PHE A 118 12.74 -6.28 24.21
C PHE A 118 12.33 -6.06 22.75
N GLY A 119 11.05 -5.73 22.53
CA GLY A 119 10.41 -5.67 21.21
C GLY A 119 10.79 -4.45 20.35
N GLN A 120 12.01 -3.89 20.46
CA GLN A 120 12.44 -2.74 19.67
C GLN A 120 12.48 -3.03 18.15
N PRO A 121 12.93 -4.21 17.68
CA PRO A 121 12.86 -4.53 16.25
C PRO A 121 11.43 -4.48 15.71
N ALA A 122 10.47 -5.08 16.43
CA ALA A 122 9.07 -5.07 16.05
C ALA A 122 8.48 -3.64 16.08
N ALA A 123 8.86 -2.80 17.07
CA ALA A 123 8.43 -1.41 17.14
C ALA A 123 8.89 -0.61 15.90
N PHE A 124 10.16 -0.72 15.52
CA PHE A 124 10.70 -0.06 14.33
C PHE A 124 10.06 -0.58 13.05
N ALA A 125 9.84 -1.90 12.94
CA ALA A 125 9.18 -2.49 11.78
C ALA A 125 7.73 -1.96 11.61
N CYS A 126 6.98 -1.85 12.71
CA CYS A 126 5.61 -1.33 12.68
C CYS A 126 5.56 0.17 12.36
N ASP A 127 6.47 0.98 12.90
CA ASP A 127 6.56 2.40 12.57
C ASP A 127 6.94 2.60 11.10
N LEU A 128 7.90 1.84 10.57
CA LEU A 128 8.28 1.87 9.15
C LEU A 128 7.10 1.48 8.25
N ALA A 129 6.38 0.42 8.60
CA ALA A 129 5.18 -0.02 7.89
C ALA A 129 4.08 1.05 7.92
N THR A 130 3.92 1.78 9.03
CA THR A 130 2.98 2.90 9.15
C THR A 130 3.36 4.04 8.21
N LEU A 131 4.64 4.41 8.13
CA LEU A 131 5.13 5.44 7.22
C LEU A 131 4.88 5.06 5.76
N ALA A 132 5.16 3.81 5.38
CA ALA A 132 4.89 3.30 4.03
C ALA A 132 3.39 3.36 3.69
N ALA A 133 2.53 2.94 4.62
CA ALA A 133 1.07 3.00 4.46
C ALA A 133 0.57 4.43 4.26
N VAL A 134 1.09 5.40 5.02
CA VAL A 134 0.73 6.82 4.89
C VAL A 134 1.16 7.37 3.52
N GLN A 135 2.29 6.95 2.98
CA GLN A 135 2.70 7.37 1.62
C GLN A 135 1.80 6.78 0.54
N LEU A 136 1.38 5.53 0.66
CA LEU A 136 0.36 4.95 -0.24
C LEU A 136 -0.98 5.70 -0.11
N GLY A 137 -1.36 6.10 1.10
CA GLY A 137 -2.54 6.92 1.35
C GLY A 137 -2.44 8.32 0.73
N ASN A 138 -1.29 8.97 0.85
CA ASN A 138 -1.03 10.26 0.19
C ASN A 138 -1.17 10.13 -1.33
N LEU A 139 -0.67 9.05 -1.92
CA LEU A 139 -0.80 8.78 -3.35
C LEU A 139 -2.27 8.64 -3.74
N ALA A 140 -3.02 7.77 -3.07
CA ALA A 140 -4.42 7.48 -3.39
C ALA A 140 -5.30 8.74 -3.27
N GLU A 141 -5.09 9.56 -2.23
CA GLU A 141 -5.82 10.81 -2.05
C GLU A 141 -5.49 11.83 -3.14
N ARG A 142 -4.21 11.98 -3.54
CA ARG A 142 -3.83 12.85 -4.65
C ARG A 142 -4.35 12.36 -6.00
N GLN A 143 -4.44 11.05 -6.21
CA GLN A 143 -5.05 10.46 -7.40
C GLN A 143 -6.55 10.72 -7.47
N LEU A 144 -7.25 10.63 -6.34
CA LEU A 144 -8.66 10.99 -6.25
C LEU A 144 -8.87 12.50 -6.52
N ASP A 145 -8.07 13.36 -5.91
CA ASP A 145 -8.10 14.80 -6.12
C ASP A 145 -7.85 15.19 -7.59
N LEU A 146 -6.92 14.49 -8.25
CA LEU A 146 -6.65 14.66 -9.68
C LEU A 146 -7.89 14.34 -10.55
N LEU A 147 -8.61 13.26 -10.23
CA LEU A 147 -9.78 12.81 -10.99
C LEU A 147 -10.97 13.78 -10.90
N ILE A 148 -11.18 14.41 -9.75
CA ILE A 148 -12.35 15.28 -9.53
C ILE A 148 -12.14 16.72 -9.97
N ASP A 149 -10.91 17.11 -10.33
CA ASP A 149 -10.55 18.46 -10.78
C ASP A 149 -10.59 18.56 -12.31
N PRO A 150 -11.58 19.26 -12.89
CA PRO A 150 -11.74 19.37 -14.34
C PRO A 150 -10.55 20.06 -15.02
N GLY A 151 -9.76 20.85 -14.28
CA GLY A 151 -8.55 21.50 -14.81
C GLY A 151 -7.39 20.52 -15.05
N ARG A 152 -7.46 19.28 -14.50
CA ARG A 152 -6.36 18.31 -14.53
C ARG A 152 -6.75 16.91 -14.99
N ASN A 153 -8.03 16.55 -14.98
CA ASN A 153 -8.53 15.20 -15.20
C ASN A 153 -8.78 14.83 -16.69
N GLY A 154 -8.33 15.66 -17.62
CA GLY A 154 -8.50 15.37 -19.06
C GLY A 154 -9.89 15.68 -19.62
N GLY A 155 -10.63 16.59 -18.97
CA GLY A 155 -11.93 17.08 -19.44
C GLY A 155 -13.13 16.33 -18.85
N LEU A 156 -12.93 15.50 -17.84
CA LEU A 156 -14.04 14.95 -17.05
C LEU A 156 -14.73 16.06 -16.27
N PRO A 157 -16.04 15.94 -15.99
CA PRO A 157 -16.77 16.98 -15.27
C PRO A 157 -16.29 17.13 -13.81
N PRO A 158 -16.48 18.32 -13.19
CA PRO A 158 -16.09 18.55 -11.81
C PRO A 158 -16.80 17.58 -10.87
N MET A 159 -16.06 17.10 -9.85
CA MET A 159 -16.51 16.06 -8.90
C MET A 159 -17.00 14.77 -9.54
N LEU A 160 -16.69 14.54 -10.83
CA LEU A 160 -17.22 13.44 -11.64
C LEU A 160 -18.76 13.40 -11.64
N SER A 161 -19.38 14.57 -11.64
CA SER A 161 -20.83 14.72 -11.67
C SER A 161 -21.38 14.54 -13.09
N ALA A 162 -22.46 13.79 -13.21
CA ALA A 162 -23.20 13.69 -14.49
C ALA A 162 -23.97 14.99 -14.80
N ASP A 163 -24.35 15.76 -13.76
CA ASP A 163 -25.07 17.04 -13.86
C ASP A 163 -24.43 18.10 -12.96
N PRO A 164 -23.27 18.70 -13.38
CA PRO A 164 -22.56 19.69 -12.59
C PRO A 164 -23.41 20.92 -12.26
N GLY A 165 -23.38 21.33 -10.99
CA GLY A 165 -24.16 22.46 -10.49
C GLY A 165 -25.52 22.08 -9.90
N ARG A 166 -26.01 20.85 -10.15
CA ARG A 166 -27.21 20.30 -9.52
C ARG A 166 -26.92 19.15 -8.57
N GLN A 167 -25.82 18.45 -8.78
CA GLN A 167 -25.40 17.29 -8.01
C GLN A 167 -23.99 17.50 -7.45
N HIS A 168 -23.73 16.93 -6.26
CA HIS A 168 -22.44 16.95 -5.60
C HIS A 168 -21.56 15.74 -5.98
N ALA A 169 -22.16 14.68 -6.48
CA ALA A 169 -21.53 13.43 -6.92
C ALA A 169 -20.47 12.91 -5.91
N LEU A 170 -19.17 12.97 -6.25
CA LEU A 170 -18.11 12.42 -5.41
C LEU A 170 -17.52 13.40 -4.39
N GLN A 171 -18.11 14.57 -4.19
CA GLN A 171 -17.64 15.54 -3.19
C GLN A 171 -17.57 14.93 -1.79
N GLY A 172 -18.60 14.18 -1.38
CA GLY A 172 -18.62 13.50 -0.08
C GLY A 172 -17.51 12.45 0.06
N VAL A 173 -17.22 11.72 -1.02
CA VAL A 173 -16.12 10.73 -1.07
C VAL A 173 -14.77 11.42 -0.93
N GLN A 174 -14.56 12.58 -1.59
CA GLN A 174 -13.33 13.37 -1.44
C GLN A 174 -13.13 13.84 -0.01
N LEU A 175 -14.16 14.42 0.61
CA LEU A 175 -14.08 14.91 2.00
C LEU A 175 -13.73 13.76 2.96
N ALA A 176 -14.36 12.59 2.78
CA ALA A 176 -14.04 11.39 3.56
C ALA A 176 -12.61 10.93 3.34
N ALA A 177 -12.13 10.89 2.09
CA ALA A 177 -10.75 10.50 1.75
C ALA A 177 -9.73 11.44 2.40
N THR A 178 -9.96 12.75 2.37
CA THR A 178 -9.11 13.74 3.04
C THR A 178 -9.07 13.52 4.55
N ALA A 179 -10.20 13.20 5.18
CA ALA A 179 -10.27 12.91 6.61
C ALA A 179 -9.50 11.62 6.96
N LEU A 180 -9.61 10.57 6.13
CA LEU A 180 -8.88 9.31 6.29
C LEU A 180 -7.36 9.56 6.26
N VAL A 181 -6.87 10.29 5.25
CA VAL A 181 -5.43 10.60 5.13
C VAL A 181 -4.95 11.47 6.31
N ALA A 182 -5.73 12.44 6.75
CA ALA A 182 -5.38 13.24 7.92
C ALA A 182 -5.23 12.38 9.19
N ALA A 183 -6.13 11.40 9.39
CA ALA A 183 -6.03 10.44 10.49
C ALA A 183 -4.79 9.55 10.37
N MET A 184 -4.50 9.04 9.17
CA MET A 184 -3.30 8.23 8.89
C MET A 184 -2.00 9.01 9.19
N ARG A 185 -1.91 10.27 8.72
CA ARG A 185 -0.75 11.15 8.99
C ARG A 185 -0.53 11.38 10.49
N ARG A 186 -1.60 11.53 11.26
CA ARG A 186 -1.51 11.66 12.72
C ARG A 186 -0.91 10.41 13.37
N SER A 187 -1.25 9.20 12.89
CA SER A 187 -0.72 7.93 13.39
C SER A 187 0.72 7.65 12.96
N ALA A 188 1.28 8.45 12.03
CA ALA A 188 2.64 8.28 11.52
C ALA A 188 3.74 8.82 12.44
N HIS A 189 3.38 9.46 13.58
CA HIS A 189 4.38 9.82 14.57
C HIS A 189 4.91 8.55 15.25
N PRO A 190 6.24 8.25 15.14
CA PRO A 190 6.77 6.98 15.59
C PRO A 190 6.51 6.73 17.07
N ALA A 191 5.92 5.58 17.40
CA ALA A 191 5.71 5.18 18.78
C ALA A 191 7.01 4.71 19.44
N SER A 192 7.91 4.13 18.67
CA SER A 192 9.19 3.57 19.12
C SER A 192 10.15 4.58 19.78
N ILE A 193 9.93 5.89 19.57
CA ILE A 193 10.74 6.96 20.18
C ILE A 193 10.09 7.59 21.42
N GLN A 194 8.92 7.09 21.85
CA GLN A 194 8.14 7.68 22.96
C GLN A 194 8.49 7.09 24.33
N SER A 195 9.68 6.51 24.51
CA SER A 195 10.08 5.79 25.71
C SER A 195 9.80 6.57 27.00
N LEU A 196 9.23 5.88 28.00
CA LEU A 196 8.99 6.37 29.34
C LEU A 196 9.40 5.29 30.37
N PRO A 197 10.03 5.64 31.50
CA PRO A 197 10.44 4.65 32.49
C PRO A 197 9.23 4.05 33.23
N THR A 198 9.31 2.75 33.48
CA THR A 198 8.33 2.00 34.29
C THR A 198 9.04 1.11 35.30
N ASN A 199 8.29 0.37 36.15
CA ASN A 199 8.78 -0.62 37.09
C ASN A 199 9.93 -0.07 37.99
N LEU A 200 9.69 1.08 38.64
CA LEU A 200 10.66 1.75 39.50
C LEU A 200 12.02 2.02 38.83
N HIS A 201 11.98 2.46 37.55
CA HIS A 201 13.12 2.70 36.69
C HIS A 201 13.97 1.46 36.32
N ASN A 202 13.55 0.25 36.68
CA ASN A 202 14.19 -0.94 36.17
C ASN A 202 13.97 -1.08 34.64
N GLN A 203 12.79 -0.66 34.16
CA GLN A 203 12.47 -0.54 32.75
C GLN A 203 12.58 0.94 32.33
N ASP A 204 13.78 1.46 32.29
CA ASP A 204 14.08 2.87 32.02
C ASP A 204 14.01 3.27 30.54
N VAL A 205 14.11 2.30 29.62
CA VAL A 205 13.87 2.44 28.20
C VAL A 205 12.91 1.35 27.75
N ILE A 206 11.79 1.72 27.12
CA ILE A 206 10.80 0.77 26.60
C ILE A 206 10.45 1.07 25.13
N PRO A 207 10.19 0.05 24.30
CA PRO A 207 10.10 0.21 22.85
C PRO A 207 8.72 0.66 22.34
N PHE A 208 7.67 0.65 23.15
CA PHE A 208 6.28 0.90 22.73
C PHE A 208 5.82 0.06 21.53
N GLY A 209 6.28 -1.19 21.40
CA GLY A 209 5.99 -2.07 20.28
C GLY A 209 4.50 -2.31 20.06
N THR A 210 3.72 -2.49 21.12
CA THR A 210 2.26 -2.64 21.03
C THR A 210 1.59 -1.39 20.43
N GLN A 211 2.02 -0.19 20.85
CA GLN A 211 1.48 1.06 20.32
C GLN A 211 1.86 1.23 18.83
N ALA A 212 3.09 0.93 18.45
CA ALA A 212 3.53 0.93 17.06
C ALA A 212 2.69 -0.05 16.20
N ALA A 213 2.43 -1.25 16.71
CA ALA A 213 1.60 -2.25 16.04
C ALA A 213 0.14 -1.81 15.87
N LEU A 214 -0.45 -1.18 16.90
CA LEU A 214 -1.81 -0.63 16.82
C LEU A 214 -1.90 0.52 15.81
N ASN A 215 -0.92 1.41 15.77
CA ASN A 215 -0.84 2.48 14.77
C ASN A 215 -0.76 1.91 13.34
N ALA A 216 0.08 0.89 13.12
CA ALA A 216 0.21 0.22 11.84
C ALA A 216 -1.09 -0.47 11.42
N TRP A 217 -1.75 -1.16 12.34
CA TRP A 217 -3.02 -1.84 12.11
C TRP A 217 -4.13 -0.86 11.73
N GLU A 218 -4.30 0.22 12.49
CA GLU A 218 -5.32 1.24 12.21
C GLU A 218 -5.03 1.96 10.89
N THR A 219 -3.76 2.30 10.61
CA THR A 219 -3.37 2.94 9.36
C THR A 219 -3.65 2.03 8.16
N ALA A 220 -3.39 0.73 8.27
CA ALA A 220 -3.73 -0.24 7.22
C ALA A 220 -5.25 -0.31 6.97
N ARG A 221 -6.06 -0.27 8.03
CA ARG A 221 -7.53 -0.23 7.94
C ARG A 221 -8.04 1.02 7.24
N LEU A 222 -7.47 2.18 7.55
CA LEU A 222 -7.83 3.46 6.92
C LEU A 222 -7.40 3.50 5.45
N LEU A 223 -6.21 2.99 5.14
CA LEU A 223 -5.70 2.89 3.76
C LEU A 223 -6.61 2.06 2.87
N ARG A 224 -7.11 0.94 3.39
CA ARG A 224 -8.04 0.08 2.69
C ARG A 224 -9.33 0.82 2.28
N LEU A 225 -9.91 1.60 3.20
CA LEU A 225 -11.10 2.42 2.91
C LEU A 225 -10.79 3.54 1.89
N LEU A 226 -9.61 4.11 1.96
CA LEU A 226 -9.17 5.13 1.01
C LEU A 226 -8.99 4.56 -0.39
N HIS A 227 -8.46 3.34 -0.53
CA HIS A 227 -8.41 2.63 -1.81
C HIS A 227 -9.82 2.32 -2.35
N GLY A 228 -10.76 1.94 -1.49
CA GLY A 228 -12.17 1.79 -1.86
C GLY A 228 -12.77 3.10 -2.39
N SER A 229 -12.47 4.23 -1.74
CA SER A 229 -12.90 5.56 -2.18
C SER A 229 -12.34 5.93 -3.55
N LEU A 230 -11.04 5.69 -3.78
CA LEU A 230 -10.41 5.90 -5.09
C LEU A 230 -11.01 4.97 -6.15
N ALA A 231 -11.27 3.71 -5.83
CA ALA A 231 -11.84 2.76 -6.77
C ALA A 231 -13.27 3.15 -7.23
N VAL A 232 -14.10 3.65 -6.31
CA VAL A 232 -15.42 4.22 -6.63
C VAL A 232 -15.28 5.42 -7.56
N ALA A 233 -14.32 6.30 -7.32
CA ALA A 233 -14.03 7.45 -8.18
C ALA A 233 -13.55 7.02 -9.57
N LEU A 234 -12.64 6.05 -9.65
CA LEU A 234 -12.16 5.49 -10.92
C LEU A 234 -13.29 4.84 -11.73
N ARG A 235 -14.17 4.09 -11.07
CA ARG A 235 -15.35 3.50 -11.70
C ARG A 235 -16.25 4.59 -12.32
N GLN A 236 -16.47 5.70 -11.62
CA GLN A 236 -17.25 6.82 -12.14
C GLN A 236 -16.52 7.53 -13.30
N ALA A 237 -15.22 7.74 -13.17
CA ALA A 237 -14.40 8.34 -14.23
C ALA A 237 -14.42 7.50 -15.52
N VAL A 238 -14.29 6.18 -15.40
CA VAL A 238 -14.40 5.26 -16.54
C VAL A 238 -15.77 5.39 -17.22
N HIS A 239 -16.86 5.42 -16.43
CA HIS A 239 -18.21 5.58 -16.95
C HIS A 239 -18.39 6.88 -17.75
N LEU A 240 -17.88 7.99 -17.22
CA LEU A 240 -18.02 9.30 -17.84
C LEU A 240 -17.07 9.52 -19.03
N SER A 241 -15.90 8.90 -19.01
CA SER A 241 -14.89 9.10 -20.07
C SER A 241 -15.30 8.50 -21.41
N GLY A 242 -16.04 7.38 -21.40
CA GLY A 242 -16.40 6.62 -22.59
C GLY A 242 -15.19 6.10 -23.40
N ARG A 243 -13.97 6.19 -22.86
CA ARG A 243 -12.74 5.78 -23.54
C ARG A 243 -12.57 4.26 -23.50
N PRO A 244 -11.99 3.67 -24.55
CA PRO A 244 -11.54 2.27 -24.50
C PRO A 244 -10.53 2.08 -23.35
N GLN A 245 -10.65 0.99 -22.63
CA GLN A 245 -9.73 0.62 -21.57
C GLN A 245 -8.79 -0.51 -22.01
N ALA A 246 -7.59 -0.54 -21.43
CA ALA A 246 -6.74 -1.71 -21.45
C ALA A 246 -7.49 -2.94 -20.91
N PRO A 247 -7.32 -4.15 -21.48
CA PRO A 247 -8.11 -5.33 -21.09
C PRO A 247 -8.07 -5.64 -19.57
N ALA A 248 -6.90 -5.52 -18.95
CA ALA A 248 -6.74 -5.76 -17.50
C ALA A 248 -7.46 -4.70 -16.66
N CYS A 249 -7.38 -3.42 -17.05
CA CYS A 249 -8.10 -2.32 -16.41
C CYS A 249 -9.63 -2.49 -16.59
N ALA A 250 -10.08 -2.88 -17.78
CA ALA A 250 -11.49 -3.16 -18.05
C ALA A 250 -12.02 -4.31 -17.18
N ALA A 251 -11.25 -5.39 -17.04
CA ALA A 251 -11.63 -6.51 -16.18
C ALA A 251 -11.80 -6.10 -14.72
N LEU A 252 -10.89 -5.29 -14.19
CA LEU A 252 -10.99 -4.76 -12.81
C LEU A 252 -12.20 -3.85 -12.65
N THR A 253 -12.37 -2.87 -13.55
CA THR A 253 -13.49 -1.92 -13.47
C THR A 253 -14.85 -2.59 -13.66
N ALA A 254 -14.94 -3.64 -14.46
CA ALA A 254 -16.15 -4.46 -14.59
C ALA A 254 -16.51 -5.15 -13.25
N ARG A 255 -15.53 -5.67 -12.51
CA ARG A 255 -15.78 -6.24 -11.17
C ARG A 255 -16.24 -5.19 -10.16
N ILE A 256 -15.63 -4.00 -10.18
CA ILE A 256 -16.04 -2.88 -9.32
C ILE A 256 -17.48 -2.45 -9.68
N ALA A 257 -17.83 -2.42 -10.96
CA ALA A 257 -19.15 -2.04 -11.44
C ALA A 257 -20.29 -2.96 -10.96
N LEU A 258 -19.99 -4.22 -10.60
CA LEU A 258 -20.96 -5.12 -9.99
C LEU A 258 -21.36 -4.70 -8.56
N LEU A 259 -20.50 -3.92 -7.89
CA LEU A 259 -20.70 -3.48 -6.49
C LEU A 259 -21.04 -2.00 -6.37
N CYS A 260 -20.77 -1.21 -7.40
CA CYS A 260 -20.95 0.23 -7.42
C CYS A 260 -21.55 0.68 -8.74
N ALA A 261 -22.83 1.03 -8.73
CA ALA A 261 -23.53 1.61 -9.89
C ALA A 261 -22.97 3.01 -10.23
N PRO A 262 -23.16 3.53 -11.47
CA PRO A 262 -22.84 4.91 -11.77
C PRO A 262 -23.54 5.88 -10.80
N VAL A 263 -22.86 7.00 -10.51
CA VAL A 263 -23.43 8.08 -9.71
C VAL A 263 -24.14 9.04 -10.67
N GLU A 264 -25.39 8.75 -10.97
CA GLU A 264 -26.28 9.58 -11.80
C GLU A 264 -27.08 10.57 -10.93
N GLU A 265 -27.36 10.19 -9.68
CA GLU A 265 -28.01 11.00 -8.66
C GLU A 265 -27.23 10.91 -7.34
N ASP A 266 -27.28 11.96 -6.52
CA ASP A 266 -26.64 11.99 -5.21
C ASP A 266 -27.23 10.92 -4.29
N ARG A 267 -26.38 10.08 -3.71
CA ARG A 267 -26.74 9.03 -2.76
C ARG A 267 -25.60 8.72 -1.80
N PRO A 268 -25.84 8.08 -0.65
CA PRO A 268 -24.79 7.56 0.20
C PRO A 268 -23.93 6.52 -0.54
N LEU A 269 -22.60 6.63 -0.43
CA LEU A 269 -21.63 5.73 -1.09
C LEU A 269 -20.77 4.95 -0.10
N ASP A 270 -21.01 5.05 1.20
CA ASP A 270 -20.17 4.46 2.24
C ASP A 270 -20.20 2.90 2.21
N GLU A 271 -21.33 2.29 1.91
CA GLU A 271 -21.41 0.84 1.73
C GLU A 271 -20.70 0.35 0.47
N GLU A 272 -20.82 1.09 -0.62
CA GLU A 272 -20.13 0.78 -1.88
C GLU A 272 -18.61 0.88 -1.70
N VAL A 273 -18.12 1.92 -1.03
CA VAL A 273 -16.71 2.06 -0.68
C VAL A 273 -16.21 0.86 0.12
N ARG A 274 -16.96 0.38 1.13
CA ARG A 274 -16.57 -0.79 1.93
C ARG A 274 -16.55 -2.08 1.11
N ARG A 275 -17.62 -2.34 0.33
CA ARG A 275 -17.70 -3.53 -0.52
C ARG A 275 -16.61 -3.57 -1.59
N VAL A 276 -16.29 -2.43 -2.18
CA VAL A 276 -15.20 -2.33 -3.16
C VAL A 276 -13.83 -2.51 -2.49
N ALA A 277 -13.65 -1.99 -1.26
CA ALA A 277 -12.44 -2.25 -0.49
C ALA A 277 -12.27 -3.74 -0.15
N ASP A 278 -13.35 -4.45 0.19
CA ASP A 278 -13.36 -5.91 0.40
C ASP A 278 -13.03 -6.68 -0.89
N LEU A 279 -13.56 -6.23 -2.02
CA LEU A 279 -13.20 -6.79 -3.33
C LEU A 279 -11.70 -6.65 -3.60
N LEU A 280 -11.12 -5.45 -3.42
CA LEU A 280 -9.69 -5.23 -3.63
C LEU A 280 -8.83 -6.15 -2.75
N ASP A 281 -9.19 -6.31 -1.47
CA ASP A 281 -8.50 -7.25 -0.57
C ASP A 281 -8.56 -8.70 -1.07
N SER A 282 -9.70 -9.13 -1.62
CA SER A 282 -9.86 -10.48 -2.15
C SER A 282 -9.05 -10.73 -3.43
N LEU A 283 -8.92 -9.70 -4.28
CA LEU A 283 -8.15 -9.77 -5.52
C LEU A 283 -6.65 -9.89 -5.28
N THR A 284 -6.18 -9.26 -4.22
CA THR A 284 -4.76 -9.16 -3.90
C THR A 284 -4.30 -10.17 -2.83
N GLY A 285 -5.22 -11.01 -2.32
CA GLY A 285 -4.94 -12.02 -1.29
C GLY A 285 -4.05 -13.17 -1.78
N GLY A 286 -4.26 -13.65 -2.98
CA GLY A 286 -3.49 -14.77 -3.57
C GLY A 286 -2.01 -14.44 -3.81
N GLU A 287 -1.68 -13.21 -4.15
CA GLU A 287 -0.29 -12.77 -4.34
C GLU A 287 0.47 -12.65 -3.00
N ALA A 288 -0.22 -12.28 -1.93
CA ALA A 288 0.37 -12.17 -0.59
C ALA A 288 0.71 -13.55 0.00
N GLU A 289 -0.02 -14.59 -0.36
CA GLU A 289 0.24 -15.99 0.07
C GLU A 289 1.35 -16.64 -0.75
N ALA A 290 1.41 -16.41 -2.06
CA ALA A 290 2.47 -16.94 -2.93
C ALA A 290 3.86 -16.38 -2.61
N GLY A 291 3.96 -15.11 -2.19
CA GLY A 291 5.22 -14.50 -1.74
C GLY A 291 5.78 -15.11 -0.46
N THR A 292 4.93 -15.68 0.40
CA THR A 292 5.37 -16.34 1.65
C THR A 292 5.79 -17.79 1.45
N GLU A 293 5.30 -18.49 0.43
CA GLU A 293 5.67 -19.87 0.11
C GLU A 293 6.98 -19.97 -0.68
N GLY A 294 7.25 -19.03 -1.59
CA GLY A 294 8.48 -19.02 -2.39
C GLY A 294 9.76 -18.78 -1.59
N GLU A 295 9.70 -18.09 -0.45
CA GLU A 295 10.84 -17.87 0.45
C GLU A 295 11.09 -19.05 1.41
N ALA A 296 10.09 -19.91 1.64
CA ALA A 296 10.24 -21.10 2.50
C ALA A 296 11.00 -22.23 1.81
N GLU A 297 10.93 -22.36 0.49
CA GLU A 297 11.64 -23.42 -0.28
C GLU A 297 13.09 -23.06 -0.63
N GLY A 298 13.45 -21.77 -0.67
CA GLY A 298 14.82 -21.31 -0.96
C GLY A 298 15.82 -21.45 0.19
N GLY A 299 15.38 -21.75 1.41
CA GLY A 299 16.21 -21.81 2.62
C GLY A 299 16.75 -23.18 3.01
N ALA A 300 16.39 -24.27 2.31
CA ALA A 300 16.70 -25.65 2.71
C ALA A 300 17.96 -26.24 2.07
N GLY A 301 18.79 -25.47 1.39
CA GLY A 301 19.96 -25.92 0.63
C GLY A 301 21.30 -25.31 1.03
N ALA A 302 21.61 -25.17 2.33
CA ALA A 302 22.97 -24.84 2.77
C ALA A 302 23.49 -25.93 3.72
N GLU A 303 24.41 -26.71 3.20
CA GLU A 303 25.04 -27.94 3.71
C GLU A 303 25.66 -27.82 5.11
N ASN A 304 25.44 -28.86 5.89
CA ASN A 304 26.27 -29.30 7.03
C ASN A 304 27.72 -29.50 6.61
N GLY A 305 28.59 -28.55 6.81
CA GLY A 305 30.02 -28.67 6.78
C GLY A 305 30.59 -28.93 8.18
N HIS A 306 30.68 -30.15 8.64
CA HIS A 306 31.48 -30.53 9.79
C HIS A 306 32.95 -30.09 9.56
N ARG A 307 33.45 -29.17 10.33
CA ARG A 307 34.88 -29.01 10.56
C ARG A 307 35.20 -29.38 12.00
N THR A 308 35.72 -30.60 12.14
CA THR A 308 36.50 -31.09 13.29
C THR A 308 37.75 -30.21 13.43
N ILE A 309 37.92 -29.55 14.56
CA ILE A 309 39.21 -28.98 14.95
C ILE A 309 39.69 -29.80 16.15
N VAL A 310 40.76 -30.56 15.91
CA VAL A 310 41.58 -31.25 16.90
C VAL A 310 42.73 -30.33 17.30
N SER A 311 43.03 -30.38 18.59
CA SER A 311 44.13 -29.84 19.41
C SER A 311 43.99 -28.45 19.96
#